data_9ac8e32a49bc93d8e45040fb62180e7d
#
_entry.id   9ac8e32a49bc93d8e45040fb62180e7d
#
_cell.length_a   1.000
_cell.length_b   1.000
_cell.length_c   1.000
_cell.angle_alpha   90.00
_cell.angle_beta   90.00
_cell.angle_gamma   90.00
#
_symmetry.space_group_name_H-M   'P 1'
#
loop_
_entity.id
_entity.type
_entity.pdbx_description
1 polymer ?
#
loop_
_entity_poly.entity_id
_entity_poly.type
_entity_poly.pdbx_seq_one_letter_code
_entity_poly.pdbx_strand_id
1 'polypeptide(L)'
;MRKTFPLLLTALVLAATTPCRAQDAPASIDLSKFPAAEVEDIVVPVPSEVFLVLDKLGTPNWRAEVRKSLGKNTGNRPQVALLLGTVIAEGFIAVEAEDAEKVKEIGREVLALAGVINVRKAVITRSKSITEKAEAKNWKAVRVEFDGALQDVRGAMEELGDYDLAQLVSMGGWIRGTEVLTSIVSKNYSQDGAELLHQPELLDYFTRKLDAIKNTRLGKDELVVRIRKMLAAIKPLIGKEDGSKISIDQVKKINAMTSETVGAITSKGA
;
A
#
# COMPACT_ATOMS: atom_id res chain seq x y z
N MET A 1 -80.52 -33.40 33.94
CA MET A 1 -79.98 -32.07 34.06
C MET A 1 -78.47 -32.20 34.37
N ARG A 2 -77.60 -32.09 33.36
CA ARG A 2 -76.15 -32.15 33.54
C ARG A 2 -75.57 -30.78 33.14
N LYS A 3 -74.97 -30.09 34.10
CA LYS A 3 -74.31 -28.79 33.91
C LYS A 3 -72.88 -29.06 33.39
N THR A 4 -72.56 -28.64 32.20
CA THR A 4 -71.22 -28.63 31.63
C THR A 4 -70.51 -27.32 31.98
N PHE A 5 -69.36 -27.38 32.64
CA PHE A 5 -68.43 -26.27 32.90
C PHE A 5 -67.49 -26.10 31.68
N PRO A 6 -67.22 -24.93 31.21
CA PRO A 6 -66.16 -24.70 30.24
C PRO A 6 -64.79 -24.51 30.93
N LEU A 7 -63.80 -25.27 30.50
CA LEU A 7 -62.41 -25.13 30.87
C LEU A 7 -61.83 -23.90 30.15
N LEU A 8 -61.38 -22.89 30.93
CA LEU A 8 -60.58 -21.79 30.42
C LEU A 8 -59.14 -22.27 30.23
N LEU A 9 -58.67 -22.35 28.99
CA LEU A 9 -57.28 -22.62 28.63
C LEU A 9 -56.51 -21.28 28.64
N THR A 10 -55.73 -21.06 29.69
CA THR A 10 -54.78 -19.92 29.76
C THR A 10 -53.54 -20.26 28.95
N ALA A 11 -53.39 -19.66 27.78
CA ALA A 11 -52.17 -19.77 26.99
C ALA A 11 -51.07 -18.90 27.63
N LEU A 12 -50.03 -19.56 28.16
CA LEU A 12 -48.81 -18.92 28.66
C LEU A 12 -47.93 -18.58 27.47
N VAL A 13 -47.85 -17.31 27.08
CA VAL A 13 -46.90 -16.83 26.06
C VAL A 13 -45.52 -16.74 26.66
N LEU A 14 -44.67 -17.72 26.38
CA LEU A 14 -43.24 -17.67 26.70
C LEU A 14 -42.56 -16.70 25.71
N ALA A 15 -42.26 -15.49 26.16
CA ALA A 15 -41.42 -14.54 25.42
C ALA A 15 -39.98 -15.10 25.40
N ALA A 16 -39.58 -15.66 24.29
CA ALA A 16 -38.20 -16.02 24.05
C ALA A 16 -37.36 -14.74 23.84
N THR A 17 -36.70 -14.27 24.90
CA THR A 17 -35.64 -13.27 24.78
C THR A 17 -34.44 -13.91 24.12
N THR A 18 -34.27 -13.69 22.79
CA THR A 18 -33.02 -13.99 22.11
C THR A 18 -31.94 -13.07 22.68
N PRO A 19 -30.82 -13.63 23.22
CA PRO A 19 -29.70 -12.80 23.61
C PRO A 19 -29.15 -12.15 22.33
N CYS A 20 -29.15 -10.82 22.30
CA CYS A 20 -28.40 -10.04 21.32
C CYS A 20 -26.93 -10.43 21.47
N ARG A 21 -26.45 -11.24 20.53
CA ARG A 21 -25.03 -11.62 20.46
C ARG A 21 -24.31 -10.34 20.12
N ALA A 22 -23.55 -9.81 21.07
CA ALA A 22 -22.61 -8.73 20.78
C ALA A 22 -21.75 -9.18 19.61
N GLN A 23 -21.81 -8.43 18.50
CA GLN A 23 -20.85 -8.61 17.41
C GLN A 23 -19.47 -8.44 18.04
N ASP A 24 -18.68 -9.49 18.00
CA ASP A 24 -17.27 -9.45 18.41
C ASP A 24 -16.65 -8.25 17.67
N ALA A 25 -16.03 -7.36 18.43
CA ALA A 25 -15.24 -6.29 17.88
C ALA A 25 -14.23 -6.92 16.88
N PRO A 26 -14.03 -6.32 15.71
CA PRO A 26 -13.07 -6.86 14.75
C PRO A 26 -11.75 -7.08 15.46
N ALA A 27 -11.22 -8.31 15.38
CA ALA A 27 -9.96 -8.66 15.96
C ALA A 27 -8.90 -7.67 15.49
N SER A 28 -8.13 -7.11 16.39
CA SER A 28 -7.01 -6.23 16.05
C SER A 28 -6.14 -6.92 15.00
N ILE A 29 -5.90 -6.24 13.88
CA ILE A 29 -5.12 -6.79 12.78
C ILE A 29 -3.67 -6.86 13.26
N ASP A 30 -3.18 -8.07 13.48
CA ASP A 30 -1.80 -8.31 13.87
C ASP A 30 -0.94 -8.32 12.60
N LEU A 31 -0.32 -7.18 12.30
CA LEU A 31 0.54 -7.00 11.13
C LEU A 31 1.79 -7.90 11.16
N SER A 32 2.18 -8.45 12.33
CA SER A 32 3.34 -9.35 12.45
C SER A 32 3.09 -10.74 11.82
N LYS A 33 1.85 -11.08 11.50
CA LYS A 33 1.44 -12.37 10.91
C LYS A 33 1.41 -12.37 9.38
N PHE A 34 1.74 -11.25 8.75
CA PHE A 34 1.77 -11.16 7.30
C PHE A 34 3.15 -11.56 6.75
N PRO A 35 3.24 -12.33 5.63
CA PRO A 35 4.49 -12.59 4.97
C PRO A 35 5.07 -11.27 4.47
N ALA A 36 6.21 -10.90 5.00
CA ALA A 36 6.89 -9.68 4.70
C ALA A 36 8.31 -9.96 4.24
N ALA A 37 8.85 -9.11 3.38
CA ALA A 37 10.25 -9.17 3.06
C ALA A 37 11.05 -8.69 4.28
N GLU A 38 11.74 -9.62 4.95
CA GLU A 38 12.71 -9.25 5.99
C GLU A 38 13.86 -8.48 5.34
N VAL A 39 14.02 -7.23 5.75
CA VAL A 39 15.15 -6.40 5.37
C VAL A 39 15.79 -5.90 6.67
N GLU A 40 16.95 -6.42 7.03
CA GLU A 40 17.68 -6.03 8.25
C GLU A 40 16.80 -6.07 9.53
N ASP A 41 16.10 -7.19 9.76
CA ASP A 41 15.20 -7.42 10.91
C ASP A 41 13.92 -6.53 10.93
N ILE A 42 13.61 -5.83 9.85
CA ILE A 42 12.38 -5.05 9.72
C ILE A 42 11.44 -5.68 8.70
N VAL A 43 10.22 -5.88 9.14
CA VAL A 43 9.11 -6.35 8.31
C VAL A 43 8.59 -5.17 7.49
N VAL A 44 8.88 -5.17 6.18
CA VAL A 44 8.29 -4.18 5.25
C VAL A 44 7.02 -4.79 4.67
N PRO A 45 5.82 -4.27 5.01
CA PRO A 45 4.57 -4.79 4.46
C PRO A 45 4.60 -4.75 2.92
N VAL A 46 4.17 -5.84 2.28
CA VAL A 46 4.01 -5.85 0.83
C VAL A 46 2.76 -5.04 0.48
N PRO A 47 2.77 -4.19 -0.54
CA PRO A 47 1.61 -3.36 -0.90
C PRO A 47 0.31 -4.14 -1.07
N SER A 48 0.37 -5.35 -1.62
CA SER A 48 -0.78 -6.23 -1.81
C SER A 48 -1.51 -6.56 -0.50
N GLU A 49 -0.80 -6.70 0.60
CA GLU A 49 -1.38 -7.05 1.90
C GLU A 49 -2.13 -5.88 2.54
N VAL A 50 -1.55 -4.68 2.46
CA VAL A 50 -2.20 -3.46 2.94
C VAL A 50 -3.54 -3.25 2.20
N PHE A 51 -3.57 -3.49 0.88
CA PHE A 51 -4.78 -3.33 0.09
C PHE A 51 -5.83 -4.41 0.37
N LEU A 52 -5.42 -5.66 0.60
CA LEU A 52 -6.33 -6.72 1.05
C LEU A 52 -6.98 -6.43 2.41
N VAL A 53 -6.27 -5.74 3.30
CA VAL A 53 -6.86 -5.29 4.57
C VAL A 53 -7.87 -4.17 4.34
N LEU A 54 -7.58 -3.22 3.44
CA LEU A 54 -8.53 -2.16 3.07
C LEU A 54 -9.83 -2.72 2.49
N ASP A 55 -9.75 -3.76 1.66
CA ASP A 55 -10.94 -4.45 1.14
C ASP A 55 -11.80 -5.08 2.24
N LYS A 56 -11.18 -5.58 3.31
CA LYS A 56 -11.91 -6.14 4.47
C LYS A 56 -12.56 -5.07 5.34
N LEU A 57 -12.02 -3.85 5.35
CA LEU A 57 -12.57 -2.73 6.12
C LEU A 57 -13.71 -2.00 5.40
N GLY A 58 -13.91 -2.25 4.12
CA GLY A 58 -14.95 -1.61 3.34
C GLY A 58 -14.92 -2.01 1.87
N THR A 59 -15.56 -1.20 1.02
CA THR A 59 -15.56 -1.36 -0.43
C THR A 59 -14.92 -0.13 -1.08
N PRO A 60 -13.59 -0.05 -1.13
CA PRO A 60 -12.91 1.10 -1.73
C PRO A 60 -13.25 1.25 -3.21
N ASN A 61 -13.35 2.48 -3.68
CA ASN A 61 -13.45 2.73 -5.11
C ASN A 61 -12.06 2.76 -5.75
N TRP A 62 -11.48 1.58 -5.94
CA TRP A 62 -10.13 1.40 -6.50
C TRP A 62 -9.95 2.09 -7.85
N ARG A 63 -10.98 2.08 -8.72
CA ARG A 63 -10.93 2.76 -10.03
C ARG A 63 -10.69 4.25 -9.93
N ALA A 64 -11.18 4.88 -8.85
CA ALA A 64 -10.93 6.30 -8.59
C ALA A 64 -9.51 6.59 -8.11
N GLU A 65 -8.80 5.59 -7.61
CA GLU A 65 -7.41 5.69 -7.15
C GLU A 65 -6.38 5.43 -8.26
N VAL A 66 -6.79 4.80 -9.37
CA VAL A 66 -5.90 4.52 -10.52
C VAL A 66 -5.49 5.83 -11.20
N ARG A 67 -4.19 6.06 -11.33
CA ARG A 67 -3.64 7.25 -12.01
C ARG A 67 -3.76 7.14 -13.52
N LYS A 68 -4.22 8.22 -14.16
CA LYS A 68 -4.29 8.30 -15.63
C LYS A 68 -2.91 8.26 -16.28
N SER A 69 -1.92 8.90 -15.66
CA SER A 69 -0.54 8.95 -16.15
C SER A 69 0.40 8.30 -15.13
N LEU A 70 1.28 7.44 -15.59
CA LEU A 70 2.29 6.76 -14.77
C LEU A 70 3.52 7.63 -14.48
N GLY A 71 3.61 8.81 -15.09
CA GLY A 71 4.73 9.72 -14.95
C GLY A 71 5.65 9.73 -16.18
N LYS A 72 6.75 10.46 -16.07
CA LYS A 72 7.74 10.60 -17.16
C LYS A 72 9.13 10.26 -16.64
N ASN A 73 9.82 9.42 -17.38
CA ASN A 73 11.22 9.13 -17.16
C ASN A 73 12.08 10.33 -17.59
N THR A 74 12.89 10.86 -16.67
CA THR A 74 13.81 11.98 -16.94
C THR A 74 15.25 11.52 -17.19
N GLY A 75 15.53 10.23 -17.06
CA GLY A 75 16.90 9.68 -17.09
C GLY A 75 17.70 9.89 -15.79
N ASN A 76 17.19 10.65 -14.82
CA ASN A 76 17.81 10.77 -13.50
C ASN A 76 17.60 9.46 -12.72
N ARG A 77 18.68 8.75 -12.38
CA ARG A 77 18.59 7.43 -11.73
C ARG A 77 17.81 7.42 -10.42
N PRO A 78 17.98 8.39 -9.48
CA PRO A 78 17.14 8.49 -8.30
C PRO A 78 15.66 8.61 -8.62
N GLN A 79 15.31 9.51 -9.55
CA GLN A 79 13.92 9.69 -9.97
C GLN A 79 13.35 8.43 -10.62
N VAL A 80 14.13 7.75 -11.47
CA VAL A 80 13.70 6.50 -12.13
C VAL A 80 13.48 5.38 -11.10
N ALA A 81 14.32 5.26 -10.09
CA ALA A 81 14.17 4.27 -9.03
C ALA A 81 12.88 4.51 -8.22
N LEU A 82 12.64 5.76 -7.79
CA LEU A 82 11.41 6.17 -7.12
C LEU A 82 10.17 5.94 -8.00
N LEU A 83 10.25 6.33 -9.27
CA LEU A 83 9.16 6.16 -10.24
C LEU A 83 8.86 4.68 -10.47
N LEU A 84 9.88 3.82 -10.59
CA LEU A 84 9.69 2.38 -10.76
C LEU A 84 8.91 1.78 -9.58
N GLY A 85 9.28 2.12 -8.34
CA GLY A 85 8.53 1.70 -7.16
C GLY A 85 7.08 2.22 -7.17
N THR A 86 6.90 3.49 -7.51
CA THR A 86 5.57 4.12 -7.65
C THR A 86 4.71 3.41 -8.70
N VAL A 87 5.28 3.04 -9.86
CA VAL A 87 4.58 2.35 -10.94
C VAL A 87 4.25 0.91 -10.57
N ILE A 88 5.13 0.21 -9.83
CA ILE A 88 4.81 -1.13 -9.29
C ILE A 88 3.64 -1.04 -8.31
N ALA A 89 3.63 -0.07 -7.40
CA ALA A 89 2.51 0.14 -6.48
C ALA A 89 1.20 0.47 -7.22
N GLU A 90 1.27 1.25 -8.31
CA GLU A 90 0.13 1.48 -9.20
C GLU A 90 -0.41 0.18 -9.81
N GLY A 91 0.48 -0.79 -10.07
CA GLY A 91 0.09 -2.13 -10.54
C GLY A 91 -0.86 -2.84 -9.58
N PHE A 92 -0.58 -2.79 -8.28
CA PHE A 92 -1.48 -3.36 -7.27
C PHE A 92 -2.84 -2.64 -7.25
N ILE A 93 -2.85 -1.32 -7.37
CA ILE A 93 -4.10 -0.52 -7.40
C ILE A 93 -4.94 -0.90 -8.64
N ALA A 94 -4.30 -1.06 -9.79
CA ALA A 94 -4.97 -1.49 -11.03
C ALA A 94 -5.52 -2.92 -10.93
N VAL A 95 -4.86 -3.80 -10.19
CA VAL A 95 -5.33 -5.16 -9.88
C VAL A 95 -6.58 -5.11 -9.00
N GLU A 96 -6.58 -4.30 -7.94
CA GLU A 96 -7.77 -4.12 -7.09
C GLU A 96 -8.94 -3.48 -7.87
N ALA A 97 -8.63 -2.60 -8.84
CA ALA A 97 -9.62 -2.03 -9.76
C ALA A 97 -10.11 -3.01 -10.84
N GLU A 98 -9.50 -4.20 -10.94
CA GLU A 98 -9.73 -5.18 -12.02
C GLU A 98 -9.58 -4.58 -13.42
N ASP A 99 -8.61 -3.67 -13.60
CA ASP A 99 -8.33 -2.97 -14.85
C ASP A 99 -7.20 -3.65 -15.63
N ALA A 100 -7.55 -4.63 -16.46
CA ALA A 100 -6.58 -5.41 -17.23
C ALA A 100 -5.76 -4.57 -18.20
N GLU A 101 -6.35 -3.55 -18.83
CA GLU A 101 -5.62 -2.68 -19.75
C GLU A 101 -4.59 -1.83 -19.04
N LYS A 102 -4.95 -1.31 -17.87
CA LYS A 102 -4.03 -0.55 -17.02
C LYS A 102 -2.90 -1.42 -16.47
N VAL A 103 -3.21 -2.65 -16.04
CA VAL A 103 -2.19 -3.64 -15.61
C VAL A 103 -1.18 -3.92 -16.74
N LYS A 104 -1.63 -4.09 -17.97
CA LYS A 104 -0.76 -4.28 -19.15
C LYS A 104 0.10 -3.04 -19.44
N GLU A 105 -0.48 -1.85 -19.36
CA GLU A 105 0.25 -0.57 -19.48
C GLU A 105 1.37 -0.50 -18.45
N ILE A 106 1.05 -0.78 -17.18
CA ILE A 106 2.00 -0.78 -16.06
C ILE A 106 3.10 -1.81 -16.25
N GLY A 107 2.79 -3.03 -16.67
CA GLY A 107 3.78 -4.06 -16.95
C GLY A 107 4.81 -3.62 -18.00
N ARG A 108 4.38 -2.91 -19.05
CA ARG A 108 5.28 -2.32 -20.05
C ARG A 108 6.15 -1.20 -19.48
N GLU A 109 5.57 -0.34 -18.65
CA GLU A 109 6.30 0.78 -18.03
C GLU A 109 7.34 0.28 -17.02
N VAL A 110 7.00 -0.71 -16.17
CA VAL A 110 7.96 -1.39 -15.29
C VAL A 110 9.16 -1.90 -16.09
N LEU A 111 8.92 -2.55 -17.22
CA LEU A 111 9.99 -3.08 -18.08
C LEU A 111 10.84 -1.96 -18.70
N ALA A 112 10.24 -0.83 -19.07
CA ALA A 112 10.94 0.32 -19.62
C ALA A 112 11.83 0.99 -18.57
N LEU A 113 11.28 1.29 -17.37
CA LEU A 113 12.01 1.91 -16.25
C LEU A 113 13.14 1.00 -15.73
N ALA A 114 12.88 -0.31 -15.60
CA ALA A 114 13.90 -1.29 -15.23
C ALA A 114 15.08 -1.32 -16.26
N GLY A 115 14.79 -1.02 -17.54
CA GLY A 115 15.80 -0.88 -18.57
C GLY A 115 16.74 0.30 -18.34
N VAL A 116 16.22 1.43 -17.87
CA VAL A 116 17.01 2.64 -17.60
C VAL A 116 18.01 2.45 -16.46
N ILE A 117 17.67 1.65 -15.45
CA ILE A 117 18.52 1.36 -14.30
C ILE A 117 19.24 0.01 -14.40
N ASN A 118 19.25 -0.60 -15.60
CA ASN A 118 20.00 -1.82 -15.94
C ASN A 118 19.53 -3.13 -15.29
N VAL A 119 18.28 -3.18 -14.80
CA VAL A 119 17.69 -4.39 -14.19
C VAL A 119 16.57 -5.02 -15.04
N ARG A 120 16.44 -4.65 -16.31
CA ARG A 120 15.42 -5.15 -17.23
C ARG A 120 15.31 -6.67 -17.28
N LYS A 121 16.46 -7.37 -17.24
CA LYS A 121 16.51 -8.84 -17.31
C LYS A 121 15.78 -9.50 -16.14
N ALA A 122 15.80 -8.88 -14.97
CA ALA A 122 15.15 -9.40 -13.78
C ALA A 122 13.62 -9.45 -13.89
N VAL A 123 13.01 -8.51 -14.63
CA VAL A 123 11.54 -8.38 -14.70
C VAL A 123 10.92 -8.79 -16.03
N ILE A 124 11.68 -9.16 -17.05
CA ILE A 124 11.15 -9.46 -18.39
C ILE A 124 10.15 -10.63 -18.38
N THR A 125 10.45 -11.69 -17.64
CA THR A 125 9.57 -12.87 -17.50
C THR A 125 8.31 -12.51 -16.71
N ARG A 126 8.45 -11.72 -15.65
CA ARG A 126 7.34 -11.22 -14.84
C ARG A 126 6.38 -10.36 -15.66
N SER A 127 6.90 -9.40 -16.43
CA SER A 127 6.07 -8.52 -17.27
C SER A 127 5.22 -9.29 -18.27
N LYS A 128 5.75 -10.38 -18.87
CA LYS A 128 5.00 -11.28 -19.73
C LYS A 128 3.90 -12.01 -18.96
N SER A 129 4.26 -12.61 -17.83
CA SER A 129 3.32 -13.34 -16.97
C SER A 129 2.21 -12.45 -16.42
N ILE A 130 2.51 -11.20 -16.03
CA ILE A 130 1.52 -10.19 -15.61
C ILE A 130 0.50 -9.96 -16.73
N THR A 131 0.96 -9.78 -17.97
CA THR A 131 0.08 -9.55 -19.13
C THR A 131 -0.87 -10.75 -19.34
N GLU A 132 -0.33 -11.95 -19.42
CA GLU A 132 -1.08 -13.19 -19.65
C GLU A 132 -2.11 -13.43 -18.54
N LYS A 133 -1.74 -13.24 -17.28
CA LYS A 133 -2.62 -13.43 -16.12
C LYS A 133 -3.71 -12.36 -16.01
N ALA A 134 -3.39 -11.10 -16.39
CA ALA A 134 -4.37 -10.02 -16.43
C ALA A 134 -5.43 -10.27 -17.53
N GLU A 135 -5.04 -10.75 -18.71
CA GLU A 135 -5.97 -11.14 -19.78
C GLU A 135 -6.88 -12.28 -19.35
N ALA A 136 -6.35 -13.23 -18.58
CA ALA A 136 -7.12 -14.31 -17.98
C ALA A 136 -7.94 -13.88 -16.75
N LYS A 137 -7.88 -12.60 -16.34
CA LYS A 137 -8.52 -12.04 -15.13
C LYS A 137 -8.15 -12.79 -13.84
N ASN A 138 -6.97 -13.39 -13.80
CA ASN A 138 -6.46 -14.09 -12.62
C ASN A 138 -5.76 -13.09 -11.69
N TRP A 139 -6.55 -12.23 -11.03
CA TRP A 139 -6.06 -11.12 -10.21
C TRP A 139 -5.14 -11.57 -9.07
N LYS A 140 -5.47 -12.70 -8.42
CA LYS A 140 -4.59 -13.28 -7.39
C LYS A 140 -3.19 -13.58 -7.92
N ALA A 141 -3.10 -14.17 -9.11
CA ALA A 141 -1.83 -14.49 -9.72
C ALA A 141 -1.09 -13.23 -10.21
N VAL A 142 -1.82 -12.20 -10.66
CA VAL A 142 -1.22 -10.91 -11.02
C VAL A 142 -0.58 -10.23 -9.81
N ARG A 143 -1.23 -10.25 -8.63
CA ARG A 143 -0.63 -9.74 -7.38
C ARG A 143 0.71 -10.39 -7.08
N VAL A 144 0.75 -11.72 -7.12
CA VAL A 144 1.98 -12.49 -6.88
C VAL A 144 3.11 -12.11 -7.85
N GLU A 145 2.77 -11.82 -9.11
CA GLU A 145 3.77 -11.37 -10.09
C GLU A 145 4.29 -9.96 -9.80
N PHE A 146 3.45 -9.03 -9.33
CA PHE A 146 3.91 -7.70 -8.93
C PHE A 146 4.78 -7.75 -7.67
N ASP A 147 4.41 -8.55 -6.66
CA ASP A 147 5.25 -8.79 -5.48
C ASP A 147 6.60 -9.34 -5.88
N GLY A 148 6.62 -10.37 -6.76
CA GLY A 148 7.84 -10.93 -7.30
C GLY A 148 8.65 -9.92 -8.13
N ALA A 149 8.00 -9.06 -8.92
CA ALA A 149 8.70 -8.04 -9.70
C ALA A 149 9.44 -7.04 -8.81
N LEU A 150 8.84 -6.63 -7.69
CA LEU A 150 9.47 -5.75 -6.72
C LEU A 150 10.72 -6.40 -6.11
N GLN A 151 10.62 -7.68 -5.72
CA GLN A 151 11.74 -8.44 -5.15
C GLN A 151 12.86 -8.65 -6.17
N ASP A 152 12.51 -9.04 -7.42
CA ASP A 152 13.49 -9.28 -8.48
C ASP A 152 14.24 -7.99 -8.86
N VAL A 153 13.56 -6.84 -8.90
CA VAL A 153 14.19 -5.53 -9.13
C VAL A 153 15.20 -5.22 -8.01
N ARG A 154 14.78 -5.36 -6.75
CA ARG A 154 15.64 -5.07 -5.61
C ARG A 154 16.88 -5.98 -5.59
N GLY A 155 16.67 -7.29 -5.71
CA GLY A 155 17.76 -8.27 -5.74
C GLY A 155 18.76 -7.98 -6.86
N ALA A 156 18.27 -7.70 -8.08
CA ALA A 156 19.16 -7.35 -9.20
C ALA A 156 19.93 -6.04 -8.97
N MET A 157 19.34 -5.05 -8.29
CA MET A 157 20.06 -3.82 -7.94
C MET A 157 21.12 -4.07 -6.86
N GLU A 158 20.82 -4.91 -5.88
CA GLU A 158 21.76 -5.32 -4.83
C GLU A 158 22.95 -6.08 -5.43
N GLU A 159 22.72 -7.00 -6.38
CA GLU A 159 23.77 -7.69 -7.14
C GLU A 159 24.67 -6.72 -7.94
N LEU A 160 24.13 -5.59 -8.40
CA LEU A 160 24.88 -4.53 -9.06
C LEU A 160 25.60 -3.58 -8.08
N GLY A 161 25.43 -3.76 -6.78
CA GLY A 161 25.96 -2.86 -5.75
C GLY A 161 25.16 -1.55 -5.62
N ASP A 162 24.00 -1.44 -6.24
CA ASP A 162 23.13 -0.24 -6.24
C ASP A 162 22.14 -0.27 -5.05
N TYR A 163 22.61 -0.63 -3.86
CA TYR A 163 21.81 -0.78 -2.64
C TYR A 163 20.94 0.45 -2.33
N ASP A 164 21.50 1.65 -2.46
CA ASP A 164 20.80 2.90 -2.15
C ASP A 164 19.65 3.16 -3.13
N LEU A 165 19.84 2.82 -4.41
CA LEU A 165 18.76 2.92 -5.40
C LEU A 165 17.67 1.86 -5.18
N ALA A 166 18.02 0.66 -4.74
CA ALA A 166 17.05 -0.37 -4.34
C ALA A 166 16.14 0.13 -3.21
N GLN A 167 16.70 0.87 -2.24
CA GLN A 167 15.90 1.51 -1.19
C GLN A 167 14.95 2.58 -1.75
N LEU A 168 15.38 3.36 -2.76
CA LEU A 168 14.51 4.35 -3.40
C LEU A 168 13.33 3.70 -4.14
N VAL A 169 13.51 2.52 -4.75
CA VAL A 169 12.40 1.74 -5.33
C VAL A 169 11.37 1.40 -4.24
N SER A 170 11.83 0.86 -3.11
CA SER A 170 10.95 0.54 -1.97
C SER A 170 10.21 1.77 -1.44
N MET A 171 10.91 2.89 -1.30
CA MET A 171 10.31 4.15 -0.85
C MET A 171 9.26 4.69 -1.84
N GLY A 172 9.52 4.62 -3.15
CA GLY A 172 8.56 5.04 -4.17
C GLY A 172 7.25 4.24 -4.08
N GLY A 173 7.36 2.93 -3.89
CA GLY A 173 6.21 2.05 -3.68
C GLY A 173 5.45 2.37 -2.40
N TRP A 174 6.16 2.54 -1.29
CA TRP A 174 5.56 2.89 0.00
C TRP A 174 4.85 4.25 -0.04
N ILE A 175 5.48 5.27 -0.64
CA ILE A 175 4.88 6.61 -0.75
C ILE A 175 3.56 6.56 -1.53
N ARG A 176 3.52 5.84 -2.67
CA ARG A 176 2.30 5.67 -3.46
C ARG A 176 1.24 4.85 -2.73
N GLY A 177 1.64 3.76 -2.08
CA GLY A 177 0.74 2.96 -1.24
C GLY A 177 0.11 3.79 -0.12
N THR A 178 0.90 4.61 0.56
CA THR A 178 0.44 5.50 1.64
C THR A 178 -0.49 6.61 1.11
N GLU A 179 -0.20 7.16 -0.07
CA GLU A 179 -1.10 8.13 -0.74
C GLU A 179 -2.49 7.52 -0.96
N VAL A 180 -2.57 6.31 -1.50
CA VAL A 180 -3.85 5.62 -1.76
C VAL A 180 -4.54 5.22 -0.47
N LEU A 181 -3.82 4.63 0.48
CA LEU A 181 -4.35 4.28 1.80
C LEU A 181 -5.01 5.50 2.45
N THR A 182 -4.30 6.62 2.50
CA THR A 182 -4.81 7.85 3.12
C THR A 182 -5.95 8.48 2.32
N SER A 183 -5.96 8.38 0.98
CA SER A 183 -7.08 8.81 0.13
C SER A 183 -8.34 8.02 0.47
N ILE A 184 -8.26 6.69 0.52
CA ILE A 184 -9.39 5.81 0.83
C ILE A 184 -9.91 6.06 2.25
N VAL A 185 -9.00 6.06 3.25
CA VAL A 185 -9.35 6.28 4.65
C VAL A 185 -9.94 7.69 4.87
N SER A 186 -9.46 8.71 4.15
CA SER A 186 -10.01 10.07 4.25
C SER A 186 -11.46 10.16 3.77
N LYS A 187 -11.85 9.33 2.79
CA LYS A 187 -13.22 9.30 2.24
C LYS A 187 -14.19 8.55 3.14
N ASN A 188 -13.72 7.48 3.77
CA ASN A 188 -14.50 6.63 4.67
C ASN A 188 -13.70 6.37 5.94
N TYR A 189 -13.56 7.39 6.78
CA TYR A 189 -12.73 7.32 7.97
C TYR A 189 -13.21 6.25 8.95
N SER A 190 -12.31 5.35 9.30
CA SER A 190 -12.41 4.45 10.44
C SER A 190 -11.10 4.44 11.21
N GLN A 191 -11.17 4.14 12.51
CA GLN A 191 -9.97 4.01 13.33
C GLN A 191 -9.09 2.86 12.83
N ASP A 192 -9.69 1.72 12.49
CA ASP A 192 -8.97 0.54 11.98
C ASP A 192 -8.25 0.84 10.66
N GLY A 193 -8.89 1.61 9.76
CA GLY A 193 -8.25 2.08 8.54
C GLY A 193 -7.08 3.03 8.81
N ALA A 194 -7.23 3.94 9.75
CA ALA A 194 -6.18 4.88 10.14
C ALA A 194 -4.99 4.17 10.82
N GLU A 195 -5.26 3.08 11.57
CA GLU A 195 -4.24 2.29 12.26
C GLU A 195 -3.25 1.61 11.28
N LEU A 196 -3.65 1.37 10.04
CA LEU A 196 -2.74 0.87 8.99
C LEU A 196 -1.58 1.85 8.68
N LEU A 197 -1.69 3.11 9.09
CA LEU A 197 -0.63 4.10 8.99
C LEU A 197 0.40 4.02 10.11
N HIS A 198 0.09 3.27 11.19
CA HIS A 198 1.00 3.13 12.32
C HIS A 198 2.16 2.18 11.99
N GLN A 199 3.19 2.73 11.34
CA GLN A 199 4.36 2.01 10.86
C GLN A 199 5.65 2.73 11.29
N PRO A 200 5.88 2.96 12.60
CA PRO A 200 7.01 3.76 13.08
C PRO A 200 8.37 3.14 12.73
N GLU A 201 8.51 1.81 12.81
CA GLU A 201 9.75 1.11 12.52
C GLU A 201 10.15 1.27 11.05
N LEU A 202 9.17 1.22 10.13
CA LEU A 202 9.41 1.39 8.70
C LEU A 202 9.85 2.83 8.37
N LEU A 203 9.20 3.83 9.01
CA LEU A 203 9.63 5.23 8.85
C LEU A 203 11.03 5.45 9.39
N ASP A 204 11.36 4.86 10.52
CA ASP A 204 12.71 4.94 11.12
C ASP A 204 13.75 4.23 10.25
N TYR A 205 13.40 3.09 9.67
CA TYR A 205 14.25 2.40 8.71
C TYR A 205 14.57 3.30 7.51
N PHE A 206 13.55 3.84 6.83
CA PHE A 206 13.76 4.72 5.68
C PHE A 206 14.54 6.00 6.06
N THR A 207 14.25 6.57 7.23
CA THR A 207 14.97 7.74 7.72
C THR A 207 16.45 7.45 7.91
N ARG A 208 16.80 6.33 8.58
CA ARG A 208 18.20 5.91 8.76
C ARG A 208 18.92 5.70 7.42
N LYS A 209 18.27 5.04 6.45
CA LYS A 209 18.83 4.80 5.11
C LYS A 209 19.12 6.13 4.39
N LEU A 210 18.21 7.08 4.42
CA LEU A 210 18.42 8.40 3.80
C LEU A 210 19.46 9.26 4.55
N ASP A 211 19.56 9.14 5.86
CA ASP A 211 20.55 9.85 6.65
C ASP A 211 21.97 9.32 6.43
N ALA A 212 22.11 8.01 6.21
CA ALA A 212 23.41 7.41 5.90
C ALA A 212 24.00 7.98 4.59
N ILE A 213 23.17 8.31 3.62
CA ILE A 213 23.61 8.84 2.31
C ILE A 213 23.52 10.36 2.19
N LYS A 214 23.10 11.11 3.23
CA LYS A 214 22.79 12.55 3.13
C LYS A 214 23.92 13.43 2.56
N ASN A 215 25.18 13.02 2.75
CA ASN A 215 26.35 13.74 2.29
C ASN A 215 26.84 13.30 0.90
N THR A 216 26.28 12.22 0.34
CA THR A 216 26.60 11.73 -1.00
C THR A 216 25.91 12.56 -2.08
N ARG A 217 26.28 12.35 -3.34
CA ARG A 217 25.59 12.95 -4.50
C ARG A 217 24.12 12.54 -4.53
N LEU A 218 23.82 11.26 -4.26
CA LEU A 218 22.45 10.73 -4.21
C LEU A 218 21.63 11.40 -3.11
N GLY A 219 22.20 11.52 -1.90
CA GLY A 219 21.51 12.13 -0.77
C GLY A 219 21.25 13.62 -0.91
N LYS A 220 21.93 14.31 -1.87
CA LYS A 220 21.72 15.72 -2.22
C LYS A 220 20.75 15.91 -3.39
N ASP A 221 20.27 14.82 -4.01
CA ASP A 221 19.23 14.90 -5.04
C ASP A 221 17.96 15.54 -4.47
N GLU A 222 17.30 16.40 -5.24
CA GLU A 222 16.16 17.20 -4.78
C GLU A 222 14.97 16.34 -4.34
N LEU A 223 14.69 15.23 -5.03
CA LEU A 223 13.63 14.30 -4.64
C LEU A 223 13.98 13.56 -3.35
N VAL A 224 15.25 13.15 -3.20
CA VAL A 224 15.73 12.48 -1.98
C VAL A 224 15.65 13.43 -0.78
N VAL A 225 16.03 14.71 -0.95
CA VAL A 225 15.89 15.73 0.08
C VAL A 225 14.41 15.99 0.43
N ARG A 226 13.53 16.04 -0.58
CA ARG A 226 12.08 16.19 -0.39
C ARG A 226 11.52 15.03 0.41
N ILE A 227 11.86 13.78 0.06
CA ILE A 227 11.39 12.58 0.77
C ILE A 227 11.85 12.60 2.22
N ARG A 228 13.11 12.96 2.51
CA ARG A 228 13.61 13.07 3.88
C ARG A 228 12.78 14.06 4.71
N LYS A 229 12.47 15.23 4.14
CA LYS A 229 11.61 16.23 4.80
C LYS A 229 10.20 15.71 5.03
N MET A 230 9.63 15.00 4.06
CA MET A 230 8.31 14.38 4.15
C MET A 230 8.26 13.33 5.26
N LEU A 231 9.24 12.39 5.33
CA LEU A 231 9.31 11.39 6.40
C LEU A 231 9.36 12.02 7.78
N ALA A 232 10.20 13.04 7.95
CA ALA A 232 10.30 13.78 9.21
C ALA A 232 8.98 14.48 9.61
N ALA A 233 8.21 14.96 8.63
CA ALA A 233 6.92 15.59 8.86
C ALA A 233 5.79 14.59 9.13
N ILE A 234 5.85 13.39 8.54
CA ILE A 234 4.86 12.32 8.74
C ILE A 234 5.05 11.63 10.11
N LYS A 235 6.29 11.42 10.54
CA LYS A 235 6.62 10.68 11.76
C LYS A 235 5.78 11.06 12.99
N PRO A 236 5.56 12.34 13.33
CA PRO A 236 4.73 12.73 14.47
C PRO A 236 3.23 12.54 14.24
N LEU A 237 2.79 12.20 13.02
CA LEU A 237 1.37 12.08 12.64
C LEU A 237 0.85 10.64 12.64
N ILE A 238 1.73 9.63 12.60
CA ILE A 238 1.36 8.21 12.45
C ILE A 238 0.96 7.53 13.76
N GLY A 239 0.74 8.29 14.82
CA GLY A 239 0.48 7.77 16.16
C GLY A 239 1.76 7.59 16.96
N LYS A 240 1.59 7.37 18.25
CA LYS A 240 2.67 7.11 19.20
C LYS A 240 2.51 5.71 19.78
N GLU A 241 3.58 5.18 20.34
CA GLU A 241 3.57 3.92 21.09
C GLU A 241 2.62 3.94 22.32
N ASP A 242 2.18 5.14 22.73
CA ASP A 242 1.21 5.33 23.82
C ASP A 242 -0.23 4.95 23.46
N GLY A 243 -0.48 4.41 22.26
CA GLY A 243 -1.81 4.02 21.78
C GLY A 243 -2.67 5.21 21.36
N SER A 244 -2.08 6.39 21.14
CA SER A 244 -2.83 7.55 20.61
C SER A 244 -3.35 7.27 19.21
N LYS A 245 -4.65 7.54 19.03
CA LYS A 245 -5.35 7.30 17.76
C LYS A 245 -4.97 8.31 16.70
N ILE A 246 -4.83 7.85 15.46
CA ILE A 246 -4.58 8.71 14.31
C ILE A 246 -5.90 9.36 13.87
N SER A 247 -6.00 10.67 13.96
CA SER A 247 -7.21 11.41 13.60
C SER A 247 -7.36 11.57 12.08
N ILE A 248 -8.60 11.86 11.64
CA ILE A 248 -8.90 12.18 10.23
C ILE A 248 -8.05 13.34 9.70
N ASP A 249 -7.73 14.33 10.52
CA ASP A 249 -6.90 15.47 10.11
C ASP A 249 -5.44 15.06 9.91
N GLN A 250 -4.93 14.15 10.73
CA GLN A 250 -3.60 13.57 10.52
C GLN A 250 -3.56 12.75 9.22
N VAL A 251 -4.58 11.90 8.97
CA VAL A 251 -4.72 11.15 7.71
C VAL A 251 -4.69 12.09 6.50
N LYS A 252 -5.48 13.17 6.52
CA LYS A 252 -5.51 14.16 5.44
C LYS A 252 -4.17 14.89 5.25
N LYS A 253 -3.47 15.21 6.32
CA LYS A 253 -2.13 15.83 6.25
C LYS A 253 -1.11 14.87 5.62
N ILE A 254 -1.12 13.60 6.01
CA ILE A 254 -0.26 12.58 5.40
C ILE A 254 -0.59 12.43 3.92
N ASN A 255 -1.88 12.37 3.54
CA ASN A 255 -2.31 12.31 2.15
C ASN A 255 -1.77 13.48 1.33
N ALA A 256 -1.90 14.70 1.82
CA ALA A 256 -1.41 15.89 1.11
C ALA A 256 0.11 15.82 0.85
N MET A 257 0.91 15.43 1.86
CA MET A 257 2.36 15.31 1.73
C MET A 257 2.79 14.19 0.79
N THR A 258 2.12 13.04 0.85
CA THR A 258 2.42 11.92 -0.04
C THR A 258 1.98 12.20 -1.48
N SER A 259 0.82 12.83 -1.69
CA SER A 259 0.34 13.27 -3.02
C SER A 259 1.28 14.28 -3.66
N GLU A 260 1.76 15.28 -2.90
CA GLU A 260 2.74 16.24 -3.40
C GLU A 260 4.06 15.54 -3.81
N THR A 261 4.50 14.57 -3.01
CA THR A 261 5.74 13.83 -3.28
C THR A 261 5.58 12.90 -4.49
N VAL A 262 4.46 12.17 -4.62
CA VAL A 262 4.16 11.37 -5.82
C VAL A 262 4.06 12.26 -7.05
N GLY A 263 3.45 13.45 -6.92
CA GLY A 263 3.44 14.46 -7.98
C GLY A 263 4.84 14.84 -8.45
N ALA A 264 5.76 15.09 -7.52
CA ALA A 264 7.16 15.40 -7.84
C ALA A 264 7.90 14.22 -8.49
N ILE A 265 7.69 12.98 -8.02
CA ILE A 265 8.29 11.78 -8.62
C ILE A 265 7.83 11.58 -10.07
N THR A 266 6.54 11.81 -10.34
CA THR A 266 5.90 11.53 -11.64
C THR A 266 5.98 12.69 -12.63
N SER A 267 6.32 13.92 -12.19
CA SER A 267 6.53 15.07 -13.06
C SER A 267 7.88 14.99 -13.78
N LYS A 268 8.00 15.71 -14.93
CA LYS A 268 9.32 16.03 -15.45
C LYS A 268 10.04 16.86 -14.39
N GLY A 269 11.29 16.51 -14.09
CA GLY A 269 12.15 17.41 -13.33
C GLY A 269 12.06 18.83 -13.89
N ALA A 270 11.84 19.77 -12.98
CA ALA A 270 11.83 21.18 -13.32
C ALA A 270 13.23 21.61 -13.78
#